data_57985282bcc9f9139d0fcd8ff276414c
#
_entry.id   57985282bcc9f9139d0fcd8ff276414c
#
_cell.length_a   1.000
_cell.length_b   1.000
_cell.length_c   1.000
_cell.angle_alpha   90.00
_cell.angle_beta   90.00
_cell.angle_gamma   90.00
#
_symmetry.space_group_name_H-M   'P 1'
#
loop_
_entity.id
_entity.type
_entity.pdbx_description
1 polymer ?
#
loop_
_entity_poly.entity_id
_entity_poly.type
_entity_poly.pdbx_seq_one_letter_code
_entity_poly.pdbx_strand_id
1 'polypeptide(L)'
;AVETYCIEAMMQDGQALQAGTSHYLGQNFAKAFDVKFLNKEGKQELVYATSWGVSTRLIGALIMAHSDDDGLVLPPALAPLQVVIVPIGKADDMQKIYEKFEPVIKELKAKSISVKFDDDDTKRPGFKFAEYEMKGVPVRLAMGIRDYEAGTVEVARRDTKEKSALPFEGIGAHIEKLLEEIQHNIFNRAKTFRDSHIREVNSWDEFTKAIEEPGF
;
A
#
# COMPACT_ATOMS: atom_id res chain seq x y z
N ALA A 1 17.11 23.76 -14.14
CA ALA A 1 17.82 23.11 -13.04
C ALA A 1 19.30 22.94 -13.43
N VAL A 2 20.17 22.89 -12.45
CA VAL A 2 21.58 22.53 -12.64
C VAL A 2 21.69 21.01 -12.68
N GLU A 3 20.99 20.34 -11.75
CA GLU A 3 20.90 18.89 -11.68
C GLU A 3 19.46 18.46 -11.42
N THR A 4 19.08 17.30 -11.91
CA THR A 4 17.76 16.71 -11.69
C THR A 4 17.89 15.21 -11.42
N TYR A 5 17.27 14.78 -10.35
CA TYR A 5 17.14 13.37 -9.98
C TYR A 5 15.67 12.98 -10.05
N CYS A 6 15.38 11.86 -10.69
CA CYS A 6 14.03 11.30 -10.81
C CYS A 6 13.94 9.96 -10.09
N ILE A 7 12.80 9.70 -9.48
CA ILE A 7 12.40 8.38 -9.00
C ILE A 7 11.36 7.86 -9.99
N GLU A 8 11.62 6.71 -10.57
CA GLU A 8 10.71 6.02 -11.48
C GLU A 8 10.32 4.67 -10.91
N ALA A 9 9.04 4.35 -10.99
CA ALA A 9 8.49 3.08 -10.53
C ALA A 9 8.04 2.26 -11.74
N MET A 10 8.33 0.96 -11.72
CA MET A 10 7.89 0.04 -12.76
C MET A 10 6.46 -0.39 -12.51
N MET A 11 5.61 -0.25 -13.52
CA MET A 11 4.23 -0.72 -13.50
C MET A 11 4.15 -2.18 -13.98
N GLN A 12 3.00 -2.84 -13.79
CA GLN A 12 2.83 -4.26 -14.13
C GLN A 12 2.97 -4.57 -15.62
N ASP A 13 2.83 -3.56 -16.48
CA ASP A 13 3.08 -3.65 -17.93
C ASP A 13 4.56 -3.47 -18.31
N GLY A 14 5.44 -3.32 -17.32
CA GLY A 14 6.87 -3.11 -17.51
C GLY A 14 7.25 -1.67 -17.88
N GLN A 15 6.29 -0.74 -17.94
CA GLN A 15 6.58 0.66 -18.23
C GLN A 15 6.95 1.42 -16.96
N ALA A 16 7.85 2.41 -17.10
CA ALA A 16 8.26 3.29 -16.03
C ALA A 16 7.27 4.44 -15.86
N LEU A 17 6.89 4.72 -14.59
CA LEU A 17 6.12 5.88 -14.21
C LEU A 17 6.95 6.80 -13.32
N GLN A 18 7.10 8.06 -13.72
CA GLN A 18 7.75 9.07 -12.88
C GLN A 18 6.97 9.28 -11.57
N ALA A 19 7.60 8.92 -10.47
CA ALA A 19 7.00 8.96 -9.14
C ALA A 19 7.39 10.22 -8.34
N GLY A 20 8.56 10.79 -8.60
CA GLY A 20 9.00 12.01 -7.94
C GLY A 20 10.24 12.60 -8.58
N THR A 21 10.51 13.89 -8.32
CA THR A 21 11.70 14.59 -8.80
C THR A 21 12.32 15.43 -7.69
N SER A 22 13.63 15.59 -7.78
CA SER A 22 14.40 16.55 -6.98
C SER A 22 15.33 17.33 -7.90
N HIS A 23 15.26 18.65 -7.82
CA HIS A 23 16.04 19.56 -8.65
C HIS A 23 16.99 20.39 -7.79
N TYR A 24 18.24 20.46 -8.16
CA TYR A 24 19.13 21.52 -7.72
C TYR A 24 19.06 22.67 -8.73
N LEU A 25 18.49 23.79 -8.31
CA LEU A 25 18.22 24.94 -9.18
C LEU A 25 19.41 25.91 -9.24
N GLY A 26 20.39 25.75 -8.34
CA GLY A 26 21.48 26.71 -8.18
C GLY A 26 20.92 28.10 -7.87
N GLN A 27 21.40 29.11 -8.56
CA GLN A 27 20.96 30.50 -8.44
C GLN A 27 20.10 30.98 -9.63
N ASN A 28 19.70 30.10 -10.54
CA ASN A 28 19.03 30.49 -11.79
C ASN A 28 17.72 31.24 -11.52
N PHE A 29 16.87 30.71 -10.64
CA PHE A 29 15.61 31.37 -10.25
C PHE A 29 15.86 32.59 -9.36
N ALA A 30 16.90 32.55 -8.48
CA ALA A 30 17.25 33.67 -7.66
C ALA A 30 17.68 34.88 -8.49
N LYS A 31 18.39 34.67 -9.60
CA LYS A 31 18.74 35.74 -10.57
C LYS A 31 17.48 36.28 -11.26
N ALA A 32 16.56 35.42 -11.72
CA ALA A 32 15.37 35.82 -12.44
C ALA A 32 14.40 36.62 -11.57
N PHE A 33 14.26 36.26 -10.30
CA PHE A 33 13.31 36.86 -9.35
C PHE A 33 13.97 37.82 -8.35
N ASP A 34 15.26 38.06 -8.47
CA ASP A 34 16.08 38.93 -7.59
C ASP A 34 16.00 38.55 -6.10
N VAL A 35 16.03 37.23 -5.83
CA VAL A 35 15.95 36.71 -4.46
C VAL A 35 17.33 36.69 -3.81
N LYS A 36 17.51 37.54 -2.82
CA LYS A 36 18.80 37.76 -2.14
C LYS A 36 18.67 37.60 -0.63
N PHE A 37 19.76 37.34 0.02
CA PHE A 37 19.90 37.37 1.48
C PHE A 37 21.13 38.17 1.88
N LEU A 38 21.16 38.64 3.13
CA LEU A 38 22.32 39.24 3.73
C LEU A 38 23.22 38.14 4.32
N ASN A 39 24.44 38.04 3.83
CA ASN A 39 25.43 37.13 4.39
C ASN A 39 25.96 37.60 5.76
N LYS A 40 26.82 36.82 6.40
CA LYS A 40 27.42 37.16 7.72
C LYS A 40 28.27 38.44 7.70
N GLU A 41 28.69 38.87 6.52
CA GLU A 41 29.50 40.10 6.29
C GLU A 41 28.62 41.30 5.94
N GLY A 42 27.29 41.17 5.95
CA GLY A 42 26.36 42.24 5.61
C GLY A 42 26.25 42.51 4.09
N LYS A 43 26.76 41.63 3.23
CA LYS A 43 26.63 41.73 1.78
C LYS A 43 25.40 40.99 1.27
N GLN A 44 24.75 41.53 0.26
CA GLN A 44 23.66 40.86 -0.44
C GLN A 44 24.22 39.82 -1.41
N GLU A 45 23.73 38.59 -1.28
CA GLU A 45 24.04 37.45 -2.15
C GLU A 45 22.78 36.80 -2.65
N LEU A 46 22.83 36.21 -3.86
CA LEU A 46 21.72 35.41 -4.40
C LEU A 46 21.61 34.09 -3.64
N VAL A 47 20.37 33.66 -3.36
CA VAL A 47 20.13 32.37 -2.72
C VAL A 47 20.39 31.20 -3.68
N TYR A 48 20.84 30.08 -3.13
CA TYR A 48 20.79 28.79 -3.79
C TYR A 48 19.45 28.12 -3.45
N ALA A 49 18.85 27.46 -4.43
CA ALA A 49 17.53 26.85 -4.26
C ALA A 49 17.52 25.39 -4.72
N THR A 50 16.70 24.60 -4.05
CA THR A 50 16.30 23.25 -4.45
C THR A 50 14.78 23.22 -4.60
N SER A 51 14.28 22.33 -5.45
CA SER A 51 12.85 22.06 -5.61
C SER A 51 12.65 20.56 -5.74
N TRP A 52 11.75 20.01 -4.96
CA TRP A 52 11.41 18.59 -5.02
C TRP A 52 9.94 18.40 -4.69
N GLY A 53 9.38 17.33 -5.22
CA GLY A 53 7.97 17.09 -5.03
C GLY A 53 7.48 15.76 -5.58
N VAL A 54 6.31 15.42 -5.10
CA VAL A 54 5.47 14.33 -5.56
C VAL A 54 4.06 14.85 -5.80
N SER A 55 3.26 14.10 -6.54
CA SER A 55 1.88 14.48 -6.82
C SER A 55 0.91 13.32 -6.55
N THR A 56 -0.39 13.57 -6.67
CA THR A 56 -1.45 12.55 -6.57
C THR A 56 -1.32 11.43 -7.61
N ARG A 57 -0.44 11.56 -8.61
CA ARG A 57 -0.04 10.48 -9.51
C ARG A 57 0.40 9.22 -8.76
N LEU A 58 0.97 9.35 -7.56
CA LEU A 58 1.38 8.21 -6.73
C LEU A 58 0.21 7.29 -6.35
N ILE A 59 -1.02 7.79 -6.27
CA ILE A 59 -2.22 6.97 -6.06
C ILE A 59 -2.43 6.05 -7.27
N GLY A 60 -2.33 6.60 -8.49
CA GLY A 60 -2.39 5.81 -9.72
C GLY A 60 -1.24 4.80 -9.82
N ALA A 61 -0.01 5.21 -9.44
CA ALA A 61 1.14 4.33 -9.40
C ALA A 61 0.91 3.13 -8.47
N LEU A 62 0.39 3.35 -7.27
CA LEU A 62 0.05 2.30 -6.31
C LEU A 62 -0.94 1.28 -6.91
N ILE A 63 -1.99 1.78 -7.55
CA ILE A 63 -3.01 0.94 -8.20
C ILE A 63 -2.38 0.12 -9.33
N MET A 64 -1.68 0.76 -10.24
CA MET A 64 -1.08 0.11 -11.41
C MET A 64 0.04 -0.87 -11.05
N ALA A 65 0.74 -0.65 -9.92
CA ALA A 65 1.83 -1.53 -9.50
C ALA A 65 1.36 -2.79 -8.76
N HIS A 66 0.22 -2.75 -8.06
CA HIS A 66 -0.13 -3.81 -7.12
C HIS A 66 -1.50 -4.43 -7.31
N SER A 67 -2.47 -3.69 -7.89
CA SER A 67 -3.86 -4.15 -7.99
C SER A 67 -4.06 -5.25 -9.03
N ASP A 68 -5.16 -5.95 -8.95
CA ASP A 68 -5.56 -7.03 -9.85
C ASP A 68 -7.02 -6.84 -10.33
N ASP A 69 -7.55 -7.82 -11.09
CA ASP A 69 -8.90 -7.75 -11.67
C ASP A 69 -10.02 -7.77 -10.63
N ASP A 70 -9.75 -8.21 -9.38
CA ASP A 70 -10.73 -8.19 -8.28
C ASP A 70 -10.73 -6.86 -7.51
N GLY A 71 -9.80 -5.96 -7.79
CA GLY A 71 -9.75 -4.63 -7.21
C GLY A 71 -8.39 -4.23 -6.65
N LEU A 72 -8.40 -3.32 -5.67
CA LEU A 72 -7.18 -2.81 -5.06
C LEU A 72 -6.44 -3.90 -4.27
N VAL A 73 -5.10 -3.85 -4.32
CA VAL A 73 -4.21 -4.58 -3.41
C VAL A 73 -3.35 -3.52 -2.71
N LEU A 74 -3.72 -3.19 -1.48
CA LEU A 74 -3.06 -2.11 -0.74
C LEU A 74 -2.01 -2.68 0.22
N PRO A 75 -0.79 -2.13 0.19
CA PRO A 75 0.17 -2.38 1.26
C PRO A 75 -0.42 -1.97 2.61
N PRO A 76 -0.32 -2.79 3.65
CA PRO A 76 -0.88 -2.46 4.97
C PRO A 76 -0.49 -1.09 5.51
N ALA A 77 0.74 -0.63 5.26
CA ALA A 77 1.20 0.69 5.69
C ALA A 77 0.43 1.87 5.06
N LEU A 78 -0.25 1.65 3.93
CA LEU A 78 -1.01 2.67 3.19
C LEU A 78 -2.53 2.41 3.21
N ALA A 79 -2.96 1.24 3.65
CA ALA A 79 -4.37 0.87 3.69
C ALA A 79 -5.14 1.70 4.73
N PRO A 80 -6.18 2.46 4.34
CA PRO A 80 -7.00 3.21 5.30
C PRO A 80 -7.73 2.31 6.30
N LEU A 81 -8.07 1.10 5.85
CA LEU A 81 -8.62 0.01 6.65
C LEU A 81 -7.75 -1.23 6.45
N GLN A 82 -7.10 -1.68 7.53
CA GLN A 82 -6.18 -2.81 7.47
C GLN A 82 -6.87 -4.16 7.73
N VAL A 83 -7.87 -4.14 8.61
CA VAL A 83 -8.59 -5.35 9.00
C VAL A 83 -10.09 -5.10 8.98
N VAL A 84 -10.85 -5.98 8.35
CA VAL A 84 -12.30 -6.00 8.45
C VAL A 84 -12.78 -7.31 9.06
N ILE A 85 -13.74 -7.22 9.96
CA ILE A 85 -14.39 -8.36 10.59
C ILE A 85 -15.83 -8.41 10.06
N VAL A 86 -16.19 -9.50 9.41
CA VAL A 86 -17.52 -9.74 8.84
C VAL A 86 -18.20 -10.87 9.61
N PRO A 87 -19.13 -10.55 10.50
CA PRO A 87 -19.95 -11.57 11.17
C PRO A 87 -20.94 -12.19 10.18
N ILE A 88 -21.20 -13.49 10.35
CA ILE A 88 -22.14 -14.25 9.52
C ILE A 88 -23.23 -14.82 10.43
N GLY A 89 -24.43 -14.28 10.36
CA GLY A 89 -25.56 -14.72 11.17
C GLY A 89 -26.70 -13.72 11.24
N LYS A 90 -27.63 -13.98 12.15
CA LYS A 90 -28.70 -13.04 12.50
C LYS A 90 -28.19 -12.00 13.51
N ALA A 91 -28.96 -10.99 13.82
CA ALA A 91 -28.62 -9.93 14.74
C ALA A 91 -28.07 -10.43 16.10
N ASP A 92 -28.74 -11.41 16.72
CA ASP A 92 -28.29 -11.97 17.99
C ASP A 92 -26.95 -12.71 17.89
N ASP A 93 -26.68 -13.37 16.76
CA ASP A 93 -25.42 -14.05 16.50
C ASP A 93 -24.31 -13.02 16.27
N MET A 94 -24.60 -11.94 15.53
CA MET A 94 -23.64 -10.85 15.28
C MET A 94 -23.24 -10.17 16.58
N GLN A 95 -24.17 -9.96 17.51
CA GLN A 95 -23.87 -9.41 18.83
C GLN A 95 -22.90 -10.29 19.63
N LYS A 96 -23.14 -11.61 19.67
CA LYS A 96 -22.22 -12.55 20.33
C LYS A 96 -20.84 -12.56 19.71
N ILE A 97 -20.78 -12.52 18.38
CA ILE A 97 -19.51 -12.45 17.64
C ILE A 97 -18.80 -11.14 17.94
N TYR A 98 -19.52 -10.01 17.99
CA TYR A 98 -18.95 -8.73 18.37
C TYR A 98 -18.31 -8.77 19.76
N GLU A 99 -19.04 -9.26 20.77
CA GLU A 99 -18.54 -9.38 22.15
C GLU A 99 -17.26 -10.23 22.21
N LYS A 100 -17.19 -11.31 21.42
CA LYS A 100 -15.99 -12.15 21.30
C LYS A 100 -14.81 -11.38 20.68
N PHE A 101 -15.07 -10.57 19.64
CA PHE A 101 -14.02 -9.80 18.96
C PHE A 101 -13.65 -8.49 19.68
N GLU A 102 -14.45 -7.97 20.59
CA GLU A 102 -14.20 -6.68 21.23
C GLU A 102 -12.80 -6.56 21.86
N PRO A 103 -12.28 -7.56 22.62
CA PRO A 103 -10.93 -7.53 23.14
C PRO A 103 -9.85 -7.46 22.04
N VAL A 104 -10.03 -8.24 20.95
CA VAL A 104 -9.12 -8.27 19.82
C VAL A 104 -9.11 -6.92 19.08
N ILE A 105 -10.30 -6.33 18.88
CA ILE A 105 -10.42 -5.00 18.28
C ILE A 105 -9.68 -3.94 19.13
N LYS A 106 -9.82 -3.98 20.45
CA LYS A 106 -9.12 -3.08 21.37
C LYS A 106 -7.60 -3.29 21.29
N GLU A 107 -7.15 -4.54 21.28
CA GLU A 107 -5.72 -4.90 21.14
C GLU A 107 -5.13 -4.34 19.85
N LEU A 108 -5.77 -4.61 18.69
CA LEU A 108 -5.29 -4.15 17.39
C LEU A 108 -5.28 -2.62 17.29
N LYS A 109 -6.34 -1.95 17.77
CA LYS A 109 -6.39 -0.48 17.82
C LYS A 109 -5.32 0.13 18.70
N ALA A 110 -4.97 -0.49 19.83
CA ALA A 110 -3.87 -0.06 20.70
C ALA A 110 -2.51 -0.10 19.99
N LYS A 111 -2.37 -0.98 18.99
CA LYS A 111 -1.19 -1.09 18.10
C LYS A 111 -1.30 -0.21 16.84
N SER A 112 -2.26 0.73 16.81
CA SER A 112 -2.53 1.62 15.67
C SER A 112 -2.96 0.87 14.39
N ILE A 113 -3.50 -0.33 14.51
CA ILE A 113 -4.08 -1.08 13.40
C ILE A 113 -5.53 -0.68 13.23
N SER A 114 -5.90 -0.23 12.03
CA SER A 114 -7.27 0.16 11.69
C SER A 114 -8.16 -1.07 11.49
N VAL A 115 -9.19 -1.19 12.33
CA VAL A 115 -10.13 -2.34 12.34
C VAL A 115 -11.55 -1.84 12.24
N LYS A 116 -12.33 -2.46 11.35
CA LYS A 116 -13.78 -2.29 11.25
C LYS A 116 -14.47 -3.60 11.55
N PHE A 117 -15.46 -3.59 12.43
CA PHE A 117 -16.48 -4.62 12.55
C PHE A 117 -17.65 -4.20 11.66
N ASP A 118 -18.04 -5.05 10.69
CA ASP A 118 -19.10 -4.72 9.74
C ASP A 118 -20.42 -5.35 10.16
N ASP A 119 -21.19 -4.61 10.95
CA ASP A 119 -22.48 -4.96 11.49
C ASP A 119 -23.68 -4.60 10.58
N ASP A 120 -23.42 -4.15 9.34
CA ASP A 120 -24.48 -3.86 8.36
C ASP A 120 -25.24 -5.16 8.01
N ASP A 121 -26.45 -5.31 8.51
CA ASP A 121 -27.31 -6.48 8.29
C ASP A 121 -28.09 -6.43 6.96
N THR A 122 -28.02 -5.31 6.25
CA THR A 122 -28.70 -5.13 4.96
C THR A 122 -27.97 -5.84 3.81
N LYS A 123 -26.68 -6.13 3.97
CA LYS A 123 -25.82 -6.76 2.96
C LYS A 123 -25.51 -8.23 3.31
N ARG A 124 -25.57 -9.07 2.30
CA ARG A 124 -25.15 -10.48 2.45
C ARG A 124 -23.63 -10.61 2.61
N PRO A 125 -23.13 -11.60 3.35
CA PRO A 125 -21.67 -11.79 3.56
C PRO A 125 -20.86 -11.82 2.26
N GLY A 126 -21.33 -12.53 1.22
CA GLY A 126 -20.62 -12.58 -0.08
C GLY A 126 -20.48 -11.22 -0.75
N PHE A 127 -21.47 -10.34 -0.63
CA PHE A 127 -21.36 -8.97 -1.13
C PHE A 127 -20.31 -8.16 -0.35
N LYS A 128 -20.32 -8.28 0.99
CA LYS A 128 -19.31 -7.63 1.85
C LYS A 128 -17.89 -8.11 1.50
N PHE A 129 -17.73 -9.41 1.25
CA PHE A 129 -16.42 -9.96 0.87
C PHE A 129 -15.91 -9.32 -0.42
N ALA A 130 -16.72 -9.29 -1.48
CA ALA A 130 -16.37 -8.66 -2.74
C ALA A 130 -16.13 -7.15 -2.59
N GLU A 131 -16.94 -6.45 -1.78
CA GLU A 131 -16.75 -5.02 -1.52
C GLU A 131 -15.39 -4.73 -0.85
N TYR A 132 -14.98 -5.52 0.14
CA TYR A 132 -13.70 -5.33 0.83
C TYR A 132 -12.51 -5.81 0.02
N GLU A 133 -12.68 -6.83 -0.82
CA GLU A 133 -11.67 -7.23 -1.82
C GLU A 133 -11.44 -6.12 -2.84
N MET A 134 -12.51 -5.54 -3.39
CA MET A 134 -12.43 -4.41 -4.31
C MET A 134 -11.77 -3.18 -3.67
N LYS A 135 -12.04 -2.91 -2.38
CA LYS A 135 -11.43 -1.82 -1.62
C LYS A 135 -9.98 -2.10 -1.20
N GLY A 136 -9.46 -3.30 -1.43
CA GLY A 136 -8.09 -3.67 -1.13
C GLY A 136 -7.76 -3.80 0.35
N VAL A 137 -8.74 -4.14 1.19
CA VAL A 137 -8.51 -4.36 2.62
C VAL A 137 -7.56 -5.55 2.81
N PRO A 138 -6.38 -5.38 3.44
CA PRO A 138 -5.35 -6.41 3.49
C PRO A 138 -5.79 -7.72 4.13
N VAL A 139 -6.57 -7.64 5.22
CA VAL A 139 -7.02 -8.82 5.98
C VAL A 139 -8.53 -8.75 6.23
N ARG A 140 -9.23 -9.82 5.87
CA ARG A 140 -10.63 -10.02 6.22
C ARG A 140 -10.77 -11.21 7.16
N LEU A 141 -11.44 -10.98 8.28
CA LEU A 141 -11.86 -12.01 9.21
C LEU A 141 -13.35 -12.31 9.00
N ALA A 142 -13.72 -13.56 8.96
CA ALA A 142 -15.14 -13.96 8.95
C ALA A 142 -15.40 -15.00 10.02
N MET A 143 -16.54 -14.87 10.70
CA MET A 143 -16.96 -15.79 11.74
C MET A 143 -18.46 -15.98 11.68
N GLY A 144 -18.88 -17.22 11.54
CA GLY A 144 -20.26 -17.66 11.75
C GLY A 144 -20.43 -18.28 13.12
N ILE A 145 -21.70 -18.69 13.45
CA ILE A 145 -21.98 -19.31 14.75
C ILE A 145 -21.24 -20.66 14.93
N ARG A 146 -21.04 -21.40 13.85
CA ARG A 146 -20.25 -22.65 13.88
C ARG A 146 -18.79 -22.41 14.23
N ASP A 147 -18.18 -21.36 13.64
CA ASP A 147 -16.80 -20.97 13.93
C ASP A 147 -16.70 -20.45 15.36
N TYR A 148 -17.70 -19.69 15.81
CA TYR A 148 -17.81 -19.21 17.18
C TYR A 148 -17.78 -20.35 18.19
N GLU A 149 -18.59 -21.38 17.98
CA GLU A 149 -18.69 -22.60 18.83
C GLU A 149 -17.41 -23.43 18.76
N ALA A 150 -16.82 -23.55 17.57
CA ALA A 150 -15.56 -24.27 17.34
C ALA A 150 -14.32 -23.50 17.85
N GLY A 151 -14.47 -22.23 18.22
CA GLY A 151 -13.32 -21.39 18.63
C GLY A 151 -12.37 -21.07 17.49
N THR A 152 -12.86 -20.99 16.25
CA THR A 152 -12.08 -20.70 15.05
C THR A 152 -12.55 -19.41 14.37
N VAL A 153 -11.76 -18.91 13.43
CA VAL A 153 -12.08 -17.78 12.57
C VAL A 153 -11.47 -17.97 11.19
N GLU A 154 -12.23 -17.68 10.14
CA GLU A 154 -11.66 -17.60 8.79
C GLU A 154 -10.87 -16.33 8.63
N VAL A 155 -9.62 -16.47 8.21
CA VAL A 155 -8.71 -15.38 7.85
C VAL A 155 -8.48 -15.43 6.34
N ALA A 156 -8.75 -14.34 5.65
CA ALA A 156 -8.47 -14.18 4.23
C ALA A 156 -7.50 -13.02 4.04
N ARG A 157 -6.45 -13.24 3.26
CA ARG A 157 -5.45 -12.22 2.89
C ARG A 157 -5.66 -11.77 1.46
N ARG A 158 -5.57 -10.46 1.24
CA ARG A 158 -5.87 -9.85 -0.06
C ARG A 158 -4.76 -10.07 -1.10
N ASP A 159 -3.52 -10.09 -0.68
CA ASP A 159 -2.36 -10.13 -1.58
C ASP A 159 -2.15 -11.48 -2.30
N THR A 160 -2.53 -12.60 -1.66
CA THR A 160 -2.44 -13.96 -2.23
C THR A 160 -3.79 -14.60 -2.49
N LYS A 161 -4.88 -14.01 -1.98
CA LYS A 161 -6.25 -14.55 -2.00
C LYS A 161 -6.41 -15.86 -1.21
N GLU A 162 -5.42 -16.21 -0.40
CA GLU A 162 -5.48 -17.38 0.48
C GLU A 162 -6.47 -17.17 1.61
N LYS A 163 -7.15 -18.27 1.97
CA LYS A 163 -8.10 -18.34 3.09
C LYS A 163 -7.71 -19.49 3.98
N SER A 164 -7.71 -19.28 5.27
CA SER A 164 -7.41 -20.29 6.29
C SER A 164 -8.34 -20.17 7.48
N ALA A 165 -8.72 -21.30 8.06
CA ALA A 165 -9.40 -21.33 9.35
C ALA A 165 -8.34 -21.46 10.45
N LEU A 166 -8.31 -20.50 11.37
CA LEU A 166 -7.33 -20.43 12.45
C LEU A 166 -8.02 -20.48 13.81
N PRO A 167 -7.34 -20.94 14.87
CA PRO A 167 -7.82 -20.76 16.22
C PRO A 167 -8.04 -19.29 16.54
N PHE A 168 -9.13 -18.97 17.23
CA PHE A 168 -9.43 -17.60 17.63
C PHE A 168 -8.48 -17.11 18.72
N GLU A 169 -7.99 -18.01 19.57
CA GLU A 169 -7.00 -17.68 20.61
C GLU A 169 -5.69 -17.19 19.97
N GLY A 170 -5.22 -16.02 20.43
CA GLY A 170 -4.01 -15.40 19.88
C GLY A 170 -4.17 -14.74 18.52
N ILE A 171 -5.39 -14.61 17.99
CA ILE A 171 -5.63 -14.07 16.65
C ILE A 171 -5.11 -12.63 16.49
N GLY A 172 -5.16 -11.80 17.54
CA GLY A 172 -4.64 -10.43 17.48
C GLY A 172 -3.16 -10.37 17.13
N ALA A 173 -2.33 -11.16 17.82
CA ALA A 173 -0.90 -11.25 17.54
C ALA A 173 -0.62 -11.87 16.16
N HIS A 174 -1.43 -12.85 15.72
CA HIS A 174 -1.32 -13.42 14.39
C HIS A 174 -1.59 -12.38 13.30
N ILE A 175 -2.64 -11.55 13.44
CA ILE A 175 -2.99 -10.51 12.47
C ILE A 175 -1.89 -9.45 12.36
N GLU A 176 -1.30 -9.02 13.47
CA GLU A 176 -0.17 -8.08 13.46
C GLU A 176 0.97 -8.61 12.58
N LYS A 177 1.39 -9.85 12.83
CA LYS A 177 2.45 -10.51 12.05
C LYS A 177 2.05 -10.70 10.58
N LEU A 178 0.78 -11.08 10.33
CA LEU A 178 0.27 -11.27 8.97
C LEU A 178 0.30 -9.97 8.16
N LEU A 179 -0.02 -8.83 8.77
CA LEU A 179 0.09 -7.52 8.12
C LEU A 179 1.54 -7.19 7.73
N GLU A 180 2.51 -7.50 8.59
CA GLU A 180 3.93 -7.36 8.24
C GLU A 180 4.33 -8.28 7.08
N GLU A 181 3.89 -9.54 7.10
CA GLU A 181 4.13 -10.50 6.01
C GLU A 181 3.53 -10.03 4.69
N ILE A 182 2.30 -9.50 4.70
CA ILE A 182 1.64 -8.93 3.51
C ILE A 182 2.44 -7.74 2.96
N GLN A 183 2.88 -6.83 3.85
CA GLN A 183 3.71 -5.68 3.45
C GLN A 183 4.99 -6.13 2.73
N HIS A 184 5.70 -7.09 3.32
CA HIS A 184 6.92 -7.63 2.73
C HIS A 184 6.66 -8.40 1.44
N ASN A 185 5.57 -9.16 1.36
CA ASN A 185 5.22 -9.92 0.16
C ASN A 185 4.94 -8.99 -1.04
N ILE A 186 4.14 -7.94 -0.83
CA ILE A 186 3.84 -6.95 -1.87
C ILE A 186 5.14 -6.25 -2.33
N PHE A 187 5.99 -5.84 -1.39
CA PHE A 187 7.28 -5.23 -1.70
C PHE A 187 8.19 -6.17 -2.50
N ASN A 188 8.36 -7.40 -2.03
CA ASN A 188 9.24 -8.38 -2.67
C ASN A 188 8.75 -8.76 -4.07
N ARG A 189 7.43 -8.89 -4.27
CA ARG A 189 6.84 -9.16 -5.60
C ARG A 189 7.19 -8.03 -6.58
N ALA A 190 6.97 -6.78 -6.20
CA ALA A 190 7.29 -5.63 -7.03
C ALA A 190 8.80 -5.50 -7.28
N LYS A 191 9.63 -5.72 -6.24
CA LYS A 191 11.09 -5.70 -6.36
C LYS A 191 11.59 -6.79 -7.31
N THR A 192 11.13 -8.02 -7.17
CA THR A 192 11.53 -9.13 -8.04
C THR A 192 11.13 -8.87 -9.48
N PHE A 193 9.92 -8.34 -9.70
CA PHE A 193 9.46 -7.96 -11.03
C PHE A 193 10.37 -6.90 -11.65
N ARG A 194 10.64 -5.80 -10.92
CA ARG A 194 11.57 -4.77 -11.37
C ARG A 194 12.96 -5.34 -11.70
N ASP A 195 13.53 -6.12 -10.78
CA ASP A 195 14.90 -6.63 -10.92
C ASP A 195 15.03 -7.56 -12.15
N SER A 196 13.96 -8.29 -12.51
CA SER A 196 13.93 -9.13 -13.72
C SER A 196 13.80 -8.34 -15.03
N HIS A 197 13.45 -7.05 -14.97
CA HIS A 197 13.28 -6.18 -16.12
C HIS A 197 14.43 -5.15 -16.26
N ILE A 198 15.43 -5.20 -15.39
CA ILE A 198 16.64 -4.37 -15.53
C ILE A 198 17.57 -5.07 -16.52
N ARG A 199 18.03 -4.33 -17.53
CA ARG A 199 18.94 -4.79 -18.57
C ARG A 199 20.20 -3.95 -18.57
N GLU A 200 21.34 -4.60 -18.47
CA GLU A 200 22.64 -3.96 -18.65
C GLU A 200 23.06 -4.06 -20.11
N VAL A 201 23.36 -2.93 -20.73
CA VAL A 201 23.75 -2.84 -22.13
C VAL A 201 25.09 -2.12 -22.26
N ASN A 202 25.97 -2.62 -23.15
CA ASN A 202 27.34 -2.14 -23.30
C ASN A 202 27.64 -1.60 -24.71
N SER A 203 26.66 -1.65 -25.60
CA SER A 203 26.79 -1.14 -26.97
C SER A 203 25.49 -0.46 -27.44
N TRP A 204 25.61 0.39 -28.46
CA TRP A 204 24.45 1.05 -29.05
C TRP A 204 23.47 0.06 -29.70
N ASP A 205 23.97 -1.00 -30.31
CA ASP A 205 23.14 -2.04 -30.95
C ASP A 205 22.38 -2.86 -29.90
N GLU A 206 22.98 -3.14 -28.74
CA GLU A 206 22.29 -3.76 -27.60
C GLU A 206 21.22 -2.83 -27.03
N PHE A 207 21.54 -1.54 -26.87
CA PHE A 207 20.59 -0.55 -26.40
C PHE A 207 19.36 -0.44 -27.30
N THR A 208 19.56 -0.34 -28.61
CA THR A 208 18.45 -0.21 -29.58
C THR A 208 17.52 -1.42 -29.56
N LYS A 209 18.06 -2.62 -29.33
CA LYS A 209 17.25 -3.83 -29.13
C LYS A 209 16.54 -3.86 -27.80
N ALA A 210 17.23 -3.42 -26.73
CA ALA A 210 16.67 -3.45 -25.39
C ALA A 210 15.46 -2.53 -25.23
N ILE A 211 15.44 -1.36 -25.89
CA ILE A 211 14.32 -0.40 -25.81
C ILE A 211 13.08 -0.79 -26.62
N GLU A 212 13.15 -1.86 -27.45
CA GLU A 212 11.98 -2.38 -28.14
C GLU A 212 10.98 -3.09 -27.21
N GLU A 213 11.45 -3.49 -26.01
CA GLU A 213 10.65 -4.13 -24.98
C GLU A 213 10.62 -3.25 -23.71
N PRO A 214 9.49 -3.23 -22.96
CA PRO A 214 9.42 -2.51 -21.69
C PRO A 214 10.47 -3.00 -20.69
N GLY A 215 11.00 -2.07 -19.89
CA GLY A 215 12.01 -2.38 -18.87
C GLY A 215 12.85 -1.14 -18.47
N PHE A 216 13.83 -1.36 -17.64
CA PHE A 216 14.85 -0.39 -17.23
C PHE A 216 16.22 -0.76 -17.79
#